data_c60ba7ebf5e22c14752cea0e6909134a
#
_entry.id   c60ba7ebf5e22c14752cea0e6909134a
#
_cell.length_a   1.000
_cell.length_b   1.000
_cell.length_c   1.000
_cell.angle_alpha   90.00
_cell.angle_beta   90.00
_cell.angle_gamma   90.00
#
_symmetry.space_group_name_H-M   'P 1'
#
loop_
_entity.id
_entity.type
_entity.pdbx_description
1 polymer ?
#
loop_
_entity_poly.entity_id
_entity_poly.type
_entity_poly.pdbx_seq_one_letter_code
_entity_poly.pdbx_strand_id
1 'polypeptide(L)'
;MKNKKVQRPTLSEGESNKSKKRTQWEAKTHKSETRAILAEDARYFMSQAVSSPCLSVLAKAEGAYIEDTNGRRYLDFHGNNVHHIGYGHPKLKKAIAEQMDALPFAPRRFACESALALAKKLVEISPGELSKVLFTTGGSDAIEVALKIARAATGRHKTIS
;
A
#
# COMPACT_ATOMS: atom_id res chain seq x y z
N MET A 1 29.68 20.28 19.92
CA MET A 1 29.62 19.04 19.14
C MET A 1 29.88 19.36 17.67
N LYS A 2 30.99 18.87 17.09
CA LYS A 2 31.38 19.15 15.70
C LYS A 2 30.50 18.33 14.77
N ASN A 3 29.70 18.99 13.90
CA ASN A 3 28.94 18.35 12.83
C ASN A 3 29.88 17.59 11.89
N LYS A 4 29.98 16.28 12.04
CA LYS A 4 30.59 15.43 11.01
C LYS A 4 29.67 15.43 9.80
N LYS A 5 30.06 16.11 8.72
CA LYS A 5 29.42 15.94 7.40
C LYS A 5 29.52 14.46 7.04
N VAL A 6 28.39 13.80 6.96
CA VAL A 6 28.30 12.43 6.42
C VAL A 6 28.69 12.52 4.95
N GLN A 7 29.85 11.97 4.59
CA GLN A 7 30.27 11.82 3.19
C GLN A 7 29.34 10.79 2.55
N ARG A 8 28.62 11.20 1.51
CA ARG A 8 27.85 10.27 0.69
C ARG A 8 28.81 9.39 -0.10
N PRO A 9 28.58 8.07 -0.21
CA PRO A 9 29.41 7.21 -1.05
C PRO A 9 29.36 7.69 -2.51
N THR A 10 30.50 7.67 -3.20
CA THR A 10 30.61 7.95 -4.64
C THR A 10 29.95 6.81 -5.41
N LEU A 11 29.00 7.13 -6.31
CA LEU A 11 28.34 6.16 -7.17
C LEU A 11 29.36 5.48 -8.12
N SER A 12 29.20 4.19 -8.36
CA SER A 12 29.97 3.47 -9.39
C SER A 12 29.64 4.03 -10.79
N GLU A 13 30.54 3.84 -11.77
CA GLU A 13 30.31 4.32 -13.14
C GLU A 13 29.00 3.76 -13.77
N GLY A 14 28.65 2.51 -13.43
CA GLY A 14 27.41 1.89 -13.86
C GLY A 14 26.16 2.52 -13.27
N GLU A 15 26.19 2.93 -12.02
CA GLU A 15 25.10 3.65 -11.34
C GLU A 15 24.97 5.08 -11.87
N SER A 16 26.10 5.76 -12.14
CA SER A 16 26.12 7.07 -12.78
C SER A 16 25.48 7.06 -14.16
N ASN A 17 25.73 6.02 -14.99
CA ASN A 17 25.17 5.90 -16.32
C ASN A 17 23.67 5.57 -16.30
N LYS A 18 23.21 4.69 -15.38
CA LYS A 18 21.77 4.46 -15.14
C LYS A 18 21.06 5.74 -14.72
N SER A 19 21.64 6.52 -13.84
CA SER A 19 21.11 7.82 -13.39
C SER A 19 20.95 8.81 -14.55
N LYS A 20 21.94 8.94 -15.45
CA LYS A 20 21.88 9.82 -16.63
C LYS A 20 20.76 9.41 -17.59
N LYS A 21 20.63 8.12 -17.90
CA LYS A 21 19.55 7.60 -18.76
C LYS A 21 18.17 7.87 -18.17
N ARG A 22 18.03 7.69 -16.85
CA ARG A 22 16.80 7.98 -16.14
C ARG A 22 16.42 9.45 -16.24
N THR A 23 17.33 10.37 -15.96
CA THR A 23 17.11 11.82 -16.05
C THR A 23 16.70 12.23 -17.46
N GLN A 24 17.33 11.68 -18.49
CA GLN A 24 16.95 11.95 -19.89
C GLN A 24 15.56 11.44 -20.23
N TRP A 25 15.19 10.26 -19.74
CA TRP A 25 13.85 9.70 -19.91
C TRP A 25 12.79 10.56 -19.21
N GLU A 26 13.02 10.96 -17.98
CA GLU A 26 12.12 11.83 -17.23
C GLU A 26 11.91 13.18 -17.91
N ALA A 27 12.98 13.78 -18.45
CA ALA A 27 12.90 15.03 -19.18
C ALA A 27 12.05 14.94 -20.46
N LYS A 28 12.06 13.78 -21.12
CA LYS A 28 11.24 13.54 -22.33
C LYS A 28 9.81 13.14 -22.01
N THR A 29 9.57 12.52 -20.86
CA THR A 29 8.32 11.84 -20.55
C THR A 29 7.39 12.70 -19.70
N HIS A 30 7.95 13.53 -18.82
CA HIS A 30 7.20 14.28 -17.81
C HIS A 30 7.31 15.79 -17.98
N LYS A 31 6.21 16.49 -17.66
CA LYS A 31 6.18 17.94 -17.52
C LYS A 31 7.06 18.39 -16.33
N SER A 32 7.40 19.68 -16.29
CA SER A 32 8.21 20.26 -15.21
C SER A 32 7.62 20.05 -13.83
N GLU A 33 6.30 20.21 -13.69
CA GLU A 33 5.58 20.04 -12.45
C GLU A 33 5.66 18.60 -11.93
N THR A 34 5.47 17.62 -12.82
CA THR A 34 5.61 16.20 -12.45
C THR A 34 7.02 15.89 -11.97
N ARG A 35 8.05 16.41 -12.64
CA ARG A 35 9.45 16.21 -12.23
C ARG A 35 9.76 16.87 -10.89
N ALA A 36 9.19 18.03 -10.61
CA ALA A 36 9.33 18.69 -9.31
C ALA A 36 8.77 17.83 -8.17
N ILE A 37 7.57 17.27 -8.35
CA ILE A 37 6.95 16.37 -7.36
C ILE A 37 7.81 15.10 -7.15
N LEU A 38 8.32 14.50 -8.22
CA LEU A 38 9.20 13.32 -8.12
C LEU A 38 10.51 13.62 -7.39
N ALA A 39 11.05 14.82 -7.57
CA ALA A 39 12.25 15.27 -6.85
C ALA A 39 11.98 15.49 -5.34
N GLU A 40 10.82 16.03 -5.01
CA GLU A 40 10.38 16.15 -3.61
C GLU A 40 10.12 14.79 -2.97
N ASP A 41 9.44 13.87 -3.66
CA ASP A 41 9.25 12.49 -3.19
C ASP A 41 10.58 11.84 -2.82
N ALA A 42 11.55 11.89 -3.72
CA ALA A 42 12.89 11.34 -3.49
C ALA A 42 13.66 12.02 -2.33
N ARG A 43 13.27 13.24 -1.95
CA ARG A 43 13.88 13.97 -0.82
C ARG A 43 13.32 13.54 0.53
N TYR A 44 12.02 13.26 0.60
CA TYR A 44 11.31 13.04 1.86
C TYR A 44 11.04 11.57 2.17
N PHE A 45 10.96 10.72 1.15
CA PHE A 45 10.74 9.29 1.35
C PHE A 45 12.03 8.49 1.32
N MET A 46 12.09 7.44 2.11
CA MET A 46 13.17 6.46 2.05
C MET A 46 13.10 5.68 0.75
N SER A 47 14.25 5.47 0.11
CA SER A 47 14.35 4.63 -1.08
C SER A 47 13.96 3.18 -0.78
N GLN A 48 13.07 2.63 -1.61
CA GLN A 48 12.64 1.23 -1.57
C GLN A 48 13.08 0.54 -2.85
N ALA A 49 13.63 -0.66 -2.74
CA ALA A 49 14.26 -1.37 -3.86
C ALA A 49 13.36 -1.55 -5.09
N VAL A 50 12.04 -1.73 -4.88
CA VAL A 50 11.06 -1.98 -5.95
C VAL A 50 10.33 -0.70 -6.37
N SER A 51 10.12 0.24 -5.44
CA SER A 51 9.24 1.40 -5.62
C SER A 51 9.98 2.72 -5.86
N SER A 52 11.30 2.74 -5.75
CA SER A 52 12.10 3.96 -5.92
C SER A 52 13.13 3.81 -7.04
N PRO A 53 13.35 4.85 -7.82
CA PRO A 53 12.59 6.10 -7.86
C PRO A 53 11.20 5.90 -8.49
N CYS A 54 10.21 6.69 -8.06
CA CYS A 54 8.85 6.64 -8.59
C CYS A 54 8.81 6.89 -10.11
N LEU A 55 7.93 6.19 -10.82
CA LEU A 55 7.86 6.25 -12.29
C LEU A 55 7.11 7.48 -12.79
N SER A 56 6.06 7.88 -12.10
CA SER A 56 5.21 9.03 -12.44
C SER A 56 4.43 9.48 -11.21
N VAL A 57 3.65 10.53 -11.36
CA VAL A 57 2.72 11.04 -10.35
C VAL A 57 1.31 10.76 -10.82
N LEU A 58 0.54 10.01 -10.03
CA LEU A 58 -0.87 9.72 -10.31
C LEU A 58 -1.74 10.88 -9.84
N ALA A 59 -2.70 11.28 -10.67
CA ALA A 59 -3.64 12.37 -10.40
C ALA A 59 -5.06 11.88 -10.13
N LYS A 60 -5.49 10.81 -10.83
CA LYS A 60 -6.87 10.30 -10.76
C LYS A 60 -6.89 8.79 -10.90
N ALA A 61 -7.98 8.19 -10.39
CA ALA A 61 -8.29 6.79 -10.60
C ALA A 61 -9.80 6.59 -10.64
N GLU A 62 -10.30 5.80 -11.59
CA GLU A 62 -11.71 5.49 -11.74
C GLU A 62 -11.90 4.13 -12.44
N GLY A 63 -12.77 3.28 -11.88
CA GLY A 63 -13.00 1.94 -12.38
C GLY A 63 -11.70 1.14 -12.45
N ALA A 64 -11.32 0.68 -13.63
CA ALA A 64 -10.07 -0.06 -13.84
C ALA A 64 -8.91 0.82 -14.34
N TYR A 65 -9.04 2.14 -14.31
CA TYR A 65 -8.06 3.05 -14.89
C TYR A 65 -7.44 3.98 -13.86
N ILE A 66 -6.16 4.26 -14.06
CA ILE A 66 -5.41 5.32 -13.38
C ILE A 66 -4.95 6.36 -14.42
N GLU A 67 -4.80 7.60 -14.00
CA GLU A 67 -4.34 8.71 -14.84
C GLU A 67 -3.18 9.45 -14.15
N ASP A 68 -2.10 9.71 -14.89
CA ASP A 68 -0.98 10.48 -14.39
C ASP A 68 -1.21 12.00 -14.54
N THR A 69 -0.36 12.79 -13.91
CA THR A 69 -0.39 14.27 -14.01
C THR A 69 -0.09 14.80 -15.41
N ASN A 70 0.41 13.96 -16.33
CA ASN A 70 0.57 14.32 -17.73
C ASN A 70 -0.72 14.10 -18.55
N GLY A 71 -1.78 13.55 -17.95
CA GLY A 71 -3.05 13.22 -18.59
C GLY A 71 -3.07 11.88 -19.31
N ARG A 72 -2.09 11.01 -19.08
CA ARG A 72 -2.05 9.67 -19.68
C ARG A 72 -2.88 8.71 -18.83
N ARG A 73 -3.74 7.95 -19.47
CA ARG A 73 -4.54 6.89 -18.84
C ARG A 73 -3.89 5.53 -19.03
N TYR A 74 -3.90 4.74 -17.96
CA TYR A 74 -3.38 3.37 -17.94
C TYR A 74 -4.46 2.44 -17.41
N LEU A 75 -4.61 1.27 -18.03
CA LEU A 75 -5.41 0.18 -17.47
C LEU A 75 -4.59 -0.47 -16.34
N ASP A 76 -5.11 -0.43 -15.14
CA ASP A 76 -4.42 -0.92 -13.97
C ASP A 76 -4.75 -2.40 -13.70
N PHE A 77 -3.85 -3.28 -14.09
CA PHE A 77 -3.95 -4.72 -13.81
C PHE A 77 -3.43 -5.11 -12.43
N HIS A 78 -2.84 -4.19 -11.70
CA HIS A 78 -2.22 -4.52 -10.42
C HIS A 78 -3.06 -4.08 -9.21
N GLY A 79 -3.45 -2.81 -9.14
CA GLY A 79 -4.24 -2.23 -8.04
C GLY A 79 -3.70 -2.51 -6.62
N ASN A 80 -2.46 -3.02 -6.51
CA ASN A 80 -1.86 -3.53 -5.28
C ASN A 80 -2.78 -4.47 -4.47
N ASN A 81 -3.64 -5.23 -5.16
CA ASN A 81 -4.65 -6.12 -4.57
C ASN A 81 -5.66 -5.42 -3.63
N VAL A 82 -5.85 -4.11 -3.76
CA VAL A 82 -6.75 -3.32 -2.90
C VAL A 82 -8.05 -2.96 -3.62
N HIS A 83 -7.98 -2.68 -4.92
CA HIS A 83 -9.10 -2.15 -5.70
C HIS A 83 -9.77 -3.19 -6.59
N HIS A 84 -10.07 -4.39 -6.07
CA HIS A 84 -10.67 -5.49 -6.84
C HIS A 84 -12.02 -5.15 -7.46
N ILE A 85 -12.80 -4.23 -6.86
CA ILE A 85 -14.10 -3.78 -7.39
C ILE A 85 -13.98 -2.50 -8.22
N GLY A 86 -12.76 -2.05 -8.49
CA GLY A 86 -12.45 -0.81 -9.19
C GLY A 86 -12.32 0.41 -8.26
N TYR A 87 -11.64 1.43 -8.80
CA TYR A 87 -11.44 2.70 -8.11
C TYR A 87 -12.74 3.49 -8.02
N GLY A 88 -12.98 4.08 -6.86
CA GLY A 88 -14.08 5.02 -6.67
C GLY A 88 -15.49 4.42 -6.73
N HIS A 89 -15.65 3.12 -6.47
CA HIS A 89 -16.94 2.44 -6.54
C HIS A 89 -18.02 3.16 -5.72
N PRO A 90 -19.14 3.60 -6.34
CA PRO A 90 -20.08 4.52 -5.70
C PRO A 90 -20.74 3.94 -4.45
N LYS A 91 -21.12 2.66 -4.47
CA LYS A 91 -21.72 1.99 -3.29
C LYS A 91 -20.73 1.90 -2.14
N LEU A 92 -19.44 1.64 -2.42
CA LEU A 92 -18.42 1.59 -1.37
C LEU A 92 -18.19 2.98 -0.75
N LYS A 93 -18.06 4.01 -1.58
CA LYS A 93 -17.91 5.40 -1.10
C LYS A 93 -19.07 5.81 -0.20
N LYS A 94 -20.31 5.50 -0.63
CA LYS A 94 -21.51 5.79 0.15
C LYS A 94 -21.49 5.06 1.49
N ALA A 95 -21.24 3.74 1.51
CA ALA A 95 -21.21 2.95 2.74
C ALA A 95 -20.14 3.43 3.73
N ILE A 96 -18.96 3.84 3.24
CA ILE A 96 -17.90 4.40 4.08
C ILE A 96 -18.36 5.73 4.68
N ALA A 97 -18.93 6.65 3.89
CA ALA A 97 -19.40 7.95 4.37
C ALA A 97 -20.48 7.78 5.45
N GLU A 98 -21.50 6.96 5.19
CA GLU A 98 -22.57 6.67 6.14
C GLU A 98 -22.03 6.07 7.46
N GLN A 99 -21.06 5.16 7.38
CA GLN A 99 -20.46 4.57 8.59
C GLN A 99 -19.60 5.58 9.35
N MET A 100 -18.89 6.48 8.66
CA MET A 100 -18.09 7.54 9.30
C MET A 100 -18.97 8.57 9.99
N ASP A 101 -20.14 8.89 9.43
CA ASP A 101 -21.12 9.79 10.04
C ASP A 101 -21.78 9.17 11.28
N ALA A 102 -22.06 7.87 11.25
CA ALA A 102 -22.75 7.17 12.33
C ALA A 102 -21.80 6.74 13.47
N LEU A 103 -20.69 6.09 13.14
CA LEU A 103 -19.72 5.59 14.12
C LEU A 103 -18.36 5.34 13.44
N PRO A 104 -17.46 6.33 13.43
CA PRO A 104 -16.17 6.22 12.74
C PRO A 104 -15.19 5.24 13.41
N PHE A 105 -15.33 5.03 14.72
CA PHE A 105 -14.46 4.14 15.49
C PHE A 105 -15.18 3.55 16.69
N ALA A 106 -14.96 2.26 16.94
CA ALA A 106 -15.35 1.56 18.16
C ALA A 106 -14.16 0.75 18.70
N PRO A 107 -13.69 1.03 19.95
CA PRO A 107 -12.69 0.17 20.59
C PRO A 107 -13.17 -1.26 20.67
N ARG A 108 -12.28 -2.25 20.51
CA ARG A 108 -12.67 -3.66 20.44
C ARG A 108 -13.39 -4.19 21.69
N ARG A 109 -13.30 -3.52 22.82
CA ARG A 109 -14.08 -3.85 24.03
C ARG A 109 -15.59 -3.64 23.86
N PHE A 110 -15.99 -2.89 22.82
CA PHE A 110 -17.39 -2.69 22.44
C PHE A 110 -17.66 -3.44 21.14
N ALA A 111 -18.85 -4.00 21.02
CA ALA A 111 -19.29 -4.59 19.76
C ALA A 111 -19.58 -3.47 18.73
N CYS A 112 -19.28 -3.77 17.47
CA CYS A 112 -19.58 -2.91 16.34
C CYS A 112 -20.31 -3.74 15.27
N GLU A 113 -21.49 -3.30 14.86
CA GLU A 113 -22.35 -4.09 13.94
C GLU A 113 -21.69 -4.31 12.58
N SER A 114 -21.04 -3.30 12.02
CA SER A 114 -20.35 -3.43 10.72
C SER A 114 -19.19 -4.43 10.77
N ALA A 115 -18.41 -4.42 11.87
CA ALA A 115 -17.33 -5.38 12.06
C ALA A 115 -17.88 -6.81 12.28
N LEU A 116 -18.96 -6.94 13.03
CA LEU A 116 -19.63 -8.24 13.25
C LEU A 116 -20.21 -8.79 11.94
N ALA A 117 -20.85 -7.96 11.13
CA ALA A 117 -21.39 -8.35 9.84
C ALA A 117 -20.30 -8.86 8.89
N LEU A 118 -19.15 -8.19 8.84
CA LEU A 118 -17.99 -8.64 8.07
C LEU A 118 -17.43 -9.95 8.60
N ALA A 119 -17.29 -10.10 9.92
CA ALA A 119 -16.78 -11.34 10.53
C ALA A 119 -17.70 -12.54 10.20
N LYS A 120 -19.03 -12.38 10.32
CA LYS A 120 -20.00 -13.40 9.91
C LYS A 120 -19.85 -13.79 8.45
N LYS A 121 -19.73 -12.79 7.55
CA LYS A 121 -19.57 -13.05 6.13
C LYS A 121 -18.27 -13.78 5.80
N LEU A 122 -17.17 -13.43 6.45
CA LEU A 122 -15.90 -14.13 6.29
C LEU A 122 -15.97 -15.58 6.76
N VAL A 123 -16.62 -15.86 7.88
CA VAL A 123 -16.84 -17.23 8.36
C VAL A 123 -17.68 -18.03 7.38
N GLU A 124 -18.78 -17.45 6.86
CA GLU A 124 -19.68 -18.09 5.90
C GLU A 124 -18.96 -18.54 4.62
N ILE A 125 -18.03 -17.70 4.10
CA ILE A 125 -17.32 -18.00 2.84
C ILE A 125 -15.99 -18.72 3.04
N SER A 126 -15.53 -18.89 4.28
CA SER A 126 -14.26 -19.56 4.58
C SER A 126 -14.38 -21.07 4.43
N PRO A 127 -13.34 -21.75 3.95
CA PRO A 127 -13.35 -23.22 3.85
C PRO A 127 -13.22 -23.89 5.23
N GLY A 128 -13.72 -25.12 5.33
CA GLY A 128 -13.59 -25.98 6.52
C GLY A 128 -14.37 -25.45 7.71
N GLU A 129 -13.81 -25.61 8.91
CA GLU A 129 -14.45 -25.27 10.18
C GLU A 129 -13.95 -23.95 10.79
N LEU A 130 -13.48 -23.02 9.95
CA LEU A 130 -13.03 -21.71 10.41
C LEU A 130 -14.22 -20.89 10.91
N SER A 131 -14.28 -20.62 12.21
CA SER A 131 -15.44 -20.04 12.90
C SER A 131 -15.15 -18.69 13.59
N LYS A 132 -13.90 -18.22 13.57
CA LYS A 132 -13.51 -17.00 14.27
C LYS A 132 -12.60 -16.14 13.39
N VAL A 133 -12.75 -14.82 13.52
CA VAL A 133 -12.00 -13.83 12.77
C VAL A 133 -11.29 -12.85 13.72
N LEU A 134 -10.05 -12.53 13.41
CA LEU A 134 -9.30 -11.45 14.02
C LEU A 134 -8.91 -10.46 12.92
N PHE A 135 -9.35 -9.21 13.03
CA PHE A 135 -8.92 -8.13 12.17
C PHE A 135 -7.60 -7.54 12.66
N THR A 136 -6.69 -7.26 11.72
CA THR A 136 -5.39 -6.62 11.95
C THR A 136 -5.22 -5.42 11.03
N THR A 137 -4.18 -4.61 11.26
CA THR A 137 -3.92 -3.39 10.50
C THR A 137 -3.26 -3.65 9.14
N GLY A 138 -2.69 -4.83 8.92
CA GLY A 138 -2.05 -5.18 7.66
C GLY A 138 -1.69 -6.66 7.58
N GLY A 139 -1.25 -7.09 6.38
CA GLY A 139 -0.89 -8.48 6.10
C GLY A 139 0.26 -8.99 6.97
N SER A 140 1.27 -8.17 7.20
CA SER A 140 2.41 -8.53 8.08
C SER A 140 1.96 -8.80 9.50
N ASP A 141 1.10 -7.94 10.07
CA ASP A 141 0.53 -8.14 11.40
C ASP A 141 -0.33 -9.41 11.44
N ALA A 142 -1.11 -9.67 10.38
CA ALA A 142 -1.93 -10.86 10.30
C ALA A 142 -1.08 -12.16 10.35
N ILE A 143 0.02 -12.19 9.60
CA ILE A 143 0.95 -13.33 9.59
C ILE A 143 1.64 -13.48 10.94
N GLU A 144 2.11 -12.39 11.56
CA GLU A 144 2.72 -12.44 12.89
C GLU A 144 1.76 -12.99 13.95
N VAL A 145 0.50 -12.58 13.93
CA VAL A 145 -0.52 -13.09 14.84
C VAL A 145 -0.82 -14.57 14.54
N ALA A 146 -0.94 -14.96 13.26
CA ALA A 146 -1.17 -16.35 12.88
C ALA A 146 -0.04 -17.27 13.36
N LEU A 147 1.23 -16.86 13.21
CA LEU A 147 2.38 -17.59 13.73
C LEU A 147 2.37 -17.71 15.25
N LYS A 148 2.00 -16.66 15.97
CA LYS A 148 1.87 -16.71 17.44
C LYS A 148 0.78 -17.69 17.88
N ILE A 149 -0.37 -17.67 17.22
CA ILE A 149 -1.48 -18.60 17.50
C ILE A 149 -1.04 -20.05 17.21
N ALA A 150 -0.42 -20.30 16.05
CA ALA A 150 0.05 -21.61 15.68
C ALA A 150 1.08 -22.18 16.70
N ARG A 151 2.05 -21.36 17.11
CA ARG A 151 3.04 -21.74 18.13
C ARG A 151 2.40 -22.03 19.48
N ALA A 152 1.47 -21.19 19.92
CA ALA A 152 0.75 -21.39 21.18
C ALA A 152 -0.10 -22.67 21.17
N ALA A 153 -0.77 -22.96 20.06
CA ALA A 153 -1.64 -24.13 19.94
C ALA A 153 -0.87 -25.45 19.79
N THR A 154 0.30 -25.42 19.15
CA THR A 154 1.06 -26.66 18.84
C THR A 154 2.27 -26.90 19.74
N GLY A 155 2.73 -25.90 20.48
CA GLY A 155 4.01 -25.93 21.21
C GLY A 155 5.26 -25.95 20.30
N ARG A 156 5.10 -25.82 18.98
CA ARG A 156 6.20 -25.88 18.01
C ARG A 156 6.64 -24.47 17.65
N HIS A 157 7.96 -24.24 17.53
CA HIS A 157 8.50 -22.91 17.24
C HIS A 157 9.03 -22.75 15.81
N LYS A 158 9.38 -23.85 15.12
CA LYS A 158 9.91 -23.80 13.77
C LYS A 158 8.79 -23.70 12.74
N THR A 159 8.99 -22.84 11.74
CA THR A 159 8.13 -22.71 10.55
C THR A 159 8.96 -23.04 9.31
N ILE A 160 8.32 -23.57 8.28
CA ILE A 160 8.91 -23.82 6.96
C ILE A 160 8.23 -22.84 6.00
N SER A 161 9.03 -22.10 5.23
CA SER A 161 8.58 -21.15 4.18
C SER A 161 9.13 -21.57 2.84
#